data_a7bb62f9cce32ead89a38c0e6fde4341
#
_entry.id   a7bb62f9cce32ead89a38c0e6fde4341
#
_cell.length_a   1.000
_cell.length_b   1.000
_cell.length_c   1.000
_cell.angle_alpha   90.00
_cell.angle_beta   90.00
_cell.angle_gamma   90.00
#
_symmetry.space_group_name_H-M   'P 1'
#
loop_
_entity.id
_entity.type
_entity.pdbx_description
1 polymer ?
#
loop_
_entity_poly.entity_id
_entity_poly.type
_entity_poly.pdbx_seq_one_letter_code
_entity_poly.pdbx_strand_id
1 'polypeptide(L)' 'MGKLEFSELRIEPLGLDAAFVRGAWHLTLSDGKTPHGIFTLIFRRFPEGWKIVHDHTSAAE' A
#
# COMPACT_ATOMS: atom_id res chain seq x y z
N MET A 1 20.96 -6.56 -3.29
CA MET A 1 19.85 -5.90 -2.56
C MET A 1 18.76 -5.51 -3.52
N GLY A 2 17.52 -5.61 -3.08
CA GLY A 2 16.37 -5.21 -3.88
C GLY A 2 16.04 -3.75 -3.70
N LYS A 3 15.21 -3.23 -4.59
CA LYS A 3 14.69 -1.87 -4.51
C LYS A 3 13.17 -1.94 -4.58
N LEU A 4 12.50 -1.37 -3.59
CA LEU A 4 11.04 -1.31 -3.54
C LEU A 4 10.57 0.09 -3.86
N GLU A 5 9.63 0.18 -4.79
CA GLU A 5 9.03 1.44 -5.18
C GLU A 5 7.51 1.34 -5.12
N PHE A 6 6.86 2.45 -4.80
CA PHE A 6 5.42 2.57 -4.82
C PHE A 6 5.01 3.61 -5.85
N SER A 7 3.88 3.38 -6.50
CA SER A 7 3.36 4.30 -7.51
C SER A 7 1.84 4.28 -7.49
N GLU A 8 1.23 5.21 -8.22
CA GLU A 8 -0.21 5.30 -8.40
C GLU A 8 -0.97 5.35 -7.09
N LEU A 9 -0.40 6.04 -6.09
CA LEU A 9 -1.02 6.18 -4.79
C LEU A 9 -2.30 6.99 -4.88
N ARG A 10 -3.37 6.43 -4.33
CA ARG A 10 -4.64 7.11 -4.17
C ARG A 10 -5.07 7.03 -2.72
N ILE A 11 -5.48 8.18 -2.18
CA ILE A 11 -5.96 8.27 -0.81
C ILE A 11 -7.36 8.83 -0.87
N GLU A 12 -8.34 8.06 -0.37
CA GLU A 12 -9.73 8.47 -0.35
C GLU A 12 -10.24 8.49 1.09
N PRO A 13 -10.62 9.66 1.60
CA PRO A 13 -11.23 9.72 2.92
C PRO A 13 -12.58 9.00 2.92
N LEU A 14 -12.82 8.20 3.94
CA LEU A 14 -14.10 7.49 4.14
C LEU A 14 -14.89 8.13 5.28
N GLY A 15 -14.60 9.38 5.59
CA GLY A 15 -15.17 10.12 6.69
C GLY A 15 -14.06 10.79 7.47
N LEU A 16 -14.35 11.27 8.68
CA LEU A 16 -13.39 11.99 9.50
C LEU A 16 -12.36 11.08 10.17
N ASP A 17 -12.71 9.81 10.33
CA ASP A 17 -11.92 8.86 11.13
C ASP A 17 -11.43 7.66 10.36
N ALA A 18 -11.59 7.66 9.03
CA ALA A 18 -11.16 6.54 8.21
C ALA A 18 -10.68 7.03 6.85
N ALA A 19 -9.74 6.30 6.28
CA ALA A 19 -9.23 6.57 4.93
C ALA A 19 -8.86 5.27 4.25
N PHE A 20 -9.08 5.23 2.95
CA PHE A 20 -8.73 4.12 2.08
C PHE A 20 -7.51 4.54 1.27
N VAL A 21 -6.48 3.70 1.24
CA VAL A 21 -5.28 3.96 0.44
C VAL A 21 -5.08 2.80 -0.52
N ARG A 22 -4.86 3.12 -1.77
CA ARG A 22 -4.61 2.14 -2.81
C ARG A 22 -3.39 2.57 -3.62
N GLY A 23 -2.59 1.60 -4.03
CA GLY A 23 -1.44 1.90 -4.86
C GLY A 23 -0.88 0.65 -5.52
N ALA A 24 0.20 0.85 -6.26
CA ALA A 24 0.96 -0.22 -6.88
C ALA A 24 2.33 -0.30 -6.24
N TRP A 25 2.85 -1.51 -6.14
CA TRP A 25 4.22 -1.72 -5.67
C TRP A 25 5.02 -2.41 -6.76
N HIS A 26 6.30 -2.12 -6.78
CA HIS A 26 7.24 -2.65 -7.75
C HIS A 26 8.56 -2.93 -7.03
N LEU A 27 9.01 -4.16 -7.11
CA LEU A 27 10.24 -4.58 -6.46
C LEU A 27 11.26 -4.99 -7.52
N THR A 28 12.47 -4.45 -7.40
CA THR A 28 13.59 -4.87 -8.25
C THR A 28 14.53 -5.72 -7.41
N LEU A 29 14.69 -6.97 -7.79
CA LEU A 29 15.56 -7.91 -7.08
C LEU A 29 16.97 -7.86 -7.66
N SER A 30 17.94 -8.30 -6.87
CA SER A 30 19.35 -8.30 -7.29
C SER A 30 19.63 -9.22 -8.47
N ASP A 31 18.77 -10.20 -8.73
CA ASP A 31 18.87 -11.10 -9.89
C ASP A 31 18.21 -10.56 -11.16
N GLY A 32 17.70 -9.33 -11.11
CA GLY A 32 17.05 -8.67 -12.24
C GLY A 32 15.55 -8.93 -12.35
N LYS A 33 14.97 -9.76 -11.51
CA LYS A 33 13.53 -9.96 -11.50
C LYS A 33 12.81 -8.74 -10.92
N THR A 34 11.61 -8.48 -11.46
CA THR A 34 10.84 -7.30 -11.09
C THR A 34 9.40 -7.67 -10.74
N PRO A 35 9.16 -8.39 -9.63
CA PRO A 35 7.79 -8.64 -9.22
C PRO A 35 7.07 -7.34 -8.89
N HIS A 36 5.78 -7.31 -9.13
CA HIS A 36 4.96 -6.12 -8.90
C HIS A 36 3.53 -6.55 -8.55
N GLY A 37 2.75 -5.60 -8.08
CA GLY A 37 1.37 -5.87 -7.73
C GLY A 37 0.67 -4.62 -7.25
N ILE A 38 -0.47 -4.82 -6.61
CA ILE A 38 -1.27 -3.74 -6.04
C ILE A 38 -1.46 -3.99 -4.55
N PHE A 39 -1.70 -2.92 -3.82
CA PHE A 39 -2.01 -3.01 -2.40
C PHE A 39 -3.18 -2.09 -2.05
N THR A 40 -3.86 -2.44 -0.98
CA THR A 40 -4.99 -1.70 -0.45
C THR A 40 -4.85 -1.65 1.06
N LEU A 41 -4.95 -0.47 1.63
CA LEU A 41 -4.86 -0.27 3.08
C LEU A 41 -6.08 0.50 3.54
N ILE A 42 -6.57 0.18 4.74
CA ILE A 42 -7.59 0.98 5.39
C ILE A 42 -7.00 1.48 6.70
N PHE A 43 -7.00 2.81 6.85
CA PHE A 43 -6.56 3.47 8.06
C PHE A 43 -7.77 3.90 8.87
N ARG A 44 -7.67 3.82 10.17
CA ARG A 44 -8.65 4.40 11.09
C ARG A 44 -7.94 5.30 12.09
N ARG A 45 -8.61 6.38 12.44
CA ARG A 45 -8.10 7.31 13.45
C ARG A 45 -8.62 6.89 14.83
N PHE A 46 -7.69 6.72 15.74
CA PHE A 46 -7.92 6.44 17.15
C PHE A 46 -7.40 7.61 17.98
N PRO A 47 -7.73 7.67 19.27
CA PRO A 47 -7.18 8.73 20.13
C PRO A 47 -5.65 8.79 20.12
N GLU A 48 -4.98 7.67 19.90
CA GLU A 48 -3.51 7.59 19.83
C GLU A 48 -2.95 7.99 18.47
N GLY A 49 -3.79 8.13 17.44
CA GLY A 49 -3.38 8.47 16.10
C GLY A 49 -3.94 7.52 15.05
N TRP A 50 -3.44 7.64 13.83
CA TRP A 50 -3.87 6.81 12.70
C TRP A 50 -3.19 5.46 12.75
N LYS A 51 -3.97 4.41 12.48
CA LYS A 51 -3.45 3.03 12.42
C LYS A 51 -4.02 2.31 11.21
N ILE A 52 -3.24 1.39 10.66
CA ILE A 52 -3.70 0.50 9.60
C ILE A 52 -4.53 -0.61 10.25
N VAL A 53 -5.79 -0.73 9.84
CA VAL A 53 -6.69 -1.76 10.38
C VAL A 53 -6.98 -2.86 9.36
N HIS A 54 -6.58 -2.66 8.11
CA HIS A 54 -6.73 -3.67 7.07
C HIS A 54 -5.64 -3.47 6.03
N ASP A 55 -5.06 -4.57 5.57
CA ASP A 55 -3.99 -4.57 4.58
C ASP A 55 -4.24 -5.74 3.64
N HIS A 56 -4.27 -5.47 2.35
CA HIS A 56 -4.34 -6.48 1.31
C HIS A 56 -3.32 -6.17 0.24
N THR A 57 -2.44 -7.12 -0.01
CA THR A 57 -1.41 -7.00 -1.04
C THR A 57 -1.50 -8.20 -1.95
N SER A 58 -1.51 -7.98 -3.24
CA SER A 58 -1.50 -9.06 -4.22
C SER A 58 -0.38 -8.83 -5.24
N ALA A 59 0.14 -9.92 -5.75
CA ALA A 59 1.16 -9.89 -6.78
C ALA A 59 0.52 -10.12 -8.15
N ALA A 60 0.93 -9.32 -9.12
CA ALA A 60 0.58 -9.51 -10.51
C ALA A 60 1.74 -10.23 -11.22
N GLU A 61 1.43 -11.18 -12.04
CA GLU A 61 2.45 -11.91 -12.81
C GLU A 61 2.27 -11.70 -14.30
#